data_0051eef37abde79932036be0efc59167
#
_entry.id   0051eef37abde79932036be0efc59167
#
_cell.length_a   1.000
_cell.length_b   1.000
_cell.length_c   1.000
_cell.angle_alpha   90.00
_cell.angle_beta   90.00
_cell.angle_gamma   90.00
#
_symmetry.space_group_name_H-M   'P 1'
#
loop_
_entity.id
_entity.type
_entity.pdbx_description
1 polymer ?
#
loop_
_entity_poly.entity_id
_entity_poly.type
_entity_poly.pdbx_seq_one_letter_code
_entity_poly.pdbx_strand_id
1 'polypeptide(L)'
;MNLISSKLPKIQFITHSDSRYTTAESALLALSCGIRWIQFRLKHASLEEARPEAIRVQELCRSYKALFVIDDHVELARDLKADGVHLGKTDMPIAEARKILGPDYLIGGTANTWEDMLKIKAEGGDYIGLGPYRFTTTKENLSPILGIEGYRSLMDKARQNQLDLPVYAIGGLQPQDCKALMECGVHGIAISSSILQAEDPQAKTKEFTQQVLC
;
A
#
# COMPACT_ATOMS: atom_id res chain seq x y z
N MET A 1 -4.37 -15.84 -13.57
CA MET A 1 -4.66 -14.44 -13.24
C MET A 1 -5.74 -14.45 -12.18
N ASN A 2 -5.41 -14.10 -10.96
CA ASN A 2 -6.36 -14.15 -9.85
C ASN A 2 -7.40 -13.04 -10.09
N LEU A 3 -8.68 -13.37 -10.14
CA LEU A 3 -9.79 -12.44 -10.42
C LEU A 3 -9.84 -11.24 -9.43
N ILE A 4 -9.13 -11.34 -8.33
CA ILE A 4 -9.04 -10.32 -7.28
C ILE A 4 -8.10 -9.19 -7.71
N SER A 5 -6.98 -9.48 -8.36
CA SER A 5 -5.95 -8.47 -8.69
C SER A 5 -6.41 -7.41 -9.71
N SER A 6 -7.31 -7.76 -10.62
CA SER A 6 -7.84 -6.81 -11.63
C SER A 6 -8.85 -5.80 -11.08
N LYS A 7 -9.35 -6.01 -9.84
CA LYS A 7 -10.38 -5.20 -9.19
C LYS A 7 -9.88 -4.40 -7.99
N LEU A 8 -8.56 -4.39 -7.73
CA LEU A 8 -8.03 -3.63 -6.61
C LEU A 8 -8.23 -2.13 -6.81
N PRO A 9 -8.62 -1.38 -5.76
CA PRO A 9 -8.77 0.08 -5.84
C PRO A 9 -7.46 0.75 -6.27
N LYS A 10 -7.57 1.85 -7.01
CA LYS A 10 -6.42 2.61 -7.52
C LYS A 10 -5.64 3.36 -6.44
N ILE A 11 -6.24 3.60 -5.28
CA ILE A 11 -5.62 4.32 -4.18
C ILE A 11 -5.64 3.45 -2.93
N GLN A 12 -4.45 3.17 -2.39
CA GLN A 12 -4.24 2.60 -1.08
C GLN A 12 -3.82 3.71 -0.12
N PHE A 13 -4.45 3.79 1.05
CA PHE A 13 -4.02 4.66 2.13
C PHE A 13 -3.34 3.83 3.21
N ILE A 14 -2.11 4.24 3.57
CA ILE A 14 -1.35 3.61 4.66
C ILE A 14 -1.54 4.47 5.90
N THR A 15 -2.10 3.88 6.96
CA THR A 15 -2.35 4.60 8.22
C THR A 15 -1.06 5.08 8.85
N HIS A 16 -1.15 6.20 9.51
CA HIS A 16 -0.06 6.79 10.27
C HIS A 16 -0.66 7.56 11.45
N SER A 17 0.04 7.52 12.59
CA SER A 17 -0.27 8.35 13.75
C SER A 17 0.74 9.48 13.88
N ASP A 18 0.27 10.66 14.20
CA ASP A 18 1.09 11.83 14.51
C ASP A 18 0.43 12.66 15.64
N SER A 19 0.89 13.88 15.85
CA SER A 19 0.31 14.77 16.87
C SER A 19 -1.13 15.22 16.58
N ARG A 20 -1.62 15.05 15.35
CA ARG A 20 -2.96 15.48 14.91
C ARG A 20 -3.96 14.32 14.77
N TYR A 21 -3.46 13.13 14.48
CA TYR A 21 -4.31 11.97 14.17
C TYR A 21 -3.79 10.71 14.84
N THR A 22 -4.70 9.97 15.46
CA THR A 22 -4.50 8.57 15.79
C THR A 22 -4.56 7.72 14.52
N THR A 23 -4.13 6.46 14.61
CA THR A 23 -4.21 5.52 13.49
C THR A 23 -5.64 5.36 12.95
N ALA A 24 -6.63 5.25 13.86
CA ALA A 24 -8.03 5.12 13.47
C ALA A 24 -8.60 6.42 12.85
N GLU A 25 -8.24 7.59 13.37
CA GLU A 25 -8.66 8.88 12.79
C GLU A 25 -8.07 9.10 11.41
N SER A 26 -6.81 8.70 11.17
CA SER A 26 -6.19 8.76 9.85
C SER A 26 -6.92 7.86 8.83
N ALA A 27 -7.33 6.66 9.25
CA ALA A 27 -8.13 5.77 8.43
C ALA A 27 -9.52 6.34 8.14
N LEU A 28 -10.21 6.89 9.15
CA LEU A 28 -11.53 7.48 9.00
C LEU A 28 -11.50 8.66 8.01
N LEU A 29 -10.49 9.53 8.10
CA LEU A 29 -10.29 10.63 7.16
C LEU A 29 -10.21 10.12 5.72
N ALA A 30 -9.35 9.14 5.45
CA ALA A 30 -9.18 8.58 4.11
C ALA A 30 -10.47 7.93 3.59
N LEU A 31 -11.16 7.15 4.44
CA LEU A 31 -12.42 6.48 4.11
C LEU A 31 -13.55 7.48 3.81
N SER A 32 -13.66 8.55 4.60
CA SER A 32 -14.67 9.60 4.41
C SER A 32 -14.47 10.38 3.10
N CYS A 33 -13.24 10.44 2.61
CA CYS A 33 -12.89 11.03 1.32
C CYS A 33 -12.99 10.07 0.13
N GLY A 34 -13.52 8.85 0.33
CA GLY A 34 -13.79 7.90 -0.76
C GLY A 34 -12.71 6.89 -1.03
N ILE A 35 -11.60 6.85 -0.28
CA ILE A 35 -10.61 5.79 -0.40
C ILE A 35 -11.24 4.46 0.12
N ARG A 36 -10.97 3.37 -0.60
CA ARG A 36 -11.59 2.04 -0.33
C ARG A 36 -10.55 0.93 -0.13
N TRP A 37 -9.33 1.29 0.20
CA TRP A 37 -8.28 0.36 0.57
C TRP A 37 -7.39 0.98 1.64
N ILE A 38 -7.39 0.39 2.84
CA ILE A 38 -6.59 0.81 3.99
C ILE A 38 -5.55 -0.25 4.30
N GLN A 39 -4.29 0.16 4.38
CA GLN A 39 -3.20 -0.61 4.95
C GLN A 39 -2.97 -0.11 6.37
N PHE A 40 -3.32 -0.94 7.35
CA PHE A 40 -3.07 -0.65 8.76
C PHE A 40 -1.59 -0.81 9.05
N ARG A 41 -0.96 0.25 9.51
CA ARG A 41 0.44 0.28 9.88
C ARG A 41 0.59 1.02 11.20
N LEU A 42 1.13 0.33 12.20
CA LEU A 42 1.46 0.89 13.51
C LEU A 42 2.91 0.51 13.82
N LYS A 43 3.84 1.44 13.61
CA LYS A 43 5.26 1.25 13.89
C LYS A 43 5.54 1.24 15.39
N HIS A 44 6.58 0.46 15.77
CA HIS A 44 7.12 0.40 17.13
C HIS A 44 6.13 -0.10 18.20
N ALA A 45 4.96 -0.62 17.79
CA ALA A 45 4.01 -1.23 18.70
C ALA A 45 4.19 -2.75 18.73
N SER A 46 4.06 -3.33 19.91
CA SER A 46 3.90 -4.77 20.06
C SER A 46 2.59 -5.24 19.42
N LEU A 47 2.47 -6.54 19.14
CA LEU A 47 1.22 -7.12 18.65
C LEU A 47 0.03 -6.89 19.59
N GLU A 48 0.29 -6.86 20.91
CA GLU A 48 -0.72 -6.61 21.93
C GLU A 48 -1.26 -5.17 21.83
N GLU A 49 -0.37 -4.19 21.65
CA GLU A 49 -0.73 -2.78 21.48
C GLU A 49 -1.38 -2.51 20.12
N ALA A 50 -0.92 -3.18 19.05
CA ALA A 50 -1.45 -3.00 17.71
C ALA A 50 -2.86 -3.59 17.53
N ARG A 51 -3.19 -4.69 18.23
CA ARG A 51 -4.44 -5.43 18.06
C ARG A 51 -5.71 -4.58 18.30
N PRO A 52 -5.85 -3.81 19.39
CA PRO A 52 -7.03 -2.96 19.60
C PRO A 52 -7.21 -1.89 18.51
N GLU A 53 -6.13 -1.26 18.07
CA GLU A 53 -6.18 -0.26 17.00
C GLU A 53 -6.50 -0.90 15.64
N ALA A 54 -5.94 -2.08 15.35
CA ALA A 54 -6.26 -2.84 14.13
C ALA A 54 -7.75 -3.21 14.07
N ILE A 55 -8.35 -3.62 15.19
CA ILE A 55 -9.78 -3.92 15.28
C ILE A 55 -10.62 -2.67 14.97
N ARG A 56 -10.28 -1.52 15.56
CA ARG A 56 -10.97 -0.25 15.29
C ARG A 56 -10.92 0.14 13.81
N VAL A 57 -9.74 0.05 13.21
CA VAL A 57 -9.58 0.35 11.77
C VAL A 57 -10.34 -0.66 10.91
N GLN A 58 -10.35 -1.94 11.28
CA GLN A 58 -11.10 -2.97 10.56
C GLN A 58 -12.63 -2.70 10.59
N GLU A 59 -13.17 -2.28 11.74
CA GLU A 59 -14.58 -1.92 11.87
C GLU A 59 -14.95 -0.72 10.97
N LEU A 60 -14.07 0.29 10.91
CA LEU A 60 -14.22 1.40 9.97
C LEU A 60 -14.22 0.90 8.52
N CYS A 61 -13.25 0.07 8.13
CA CYS A 61 -13.17 -0.50 6.79
C CYS A 61 -14.45 -1.27 6.42
N ARG A 62 -14.98 -2.09 7.33
CA ARG A 62 -16.26 -2.80 7.12
C ARG A 62 -17.42 -1.84 6.88
N SER A 63 -17.52 -0.77 7.68
CA SER A 63 -18.59 0.23 7.57
C SER A 63 -18.56 0.97 6.23
N TYR A 64 -17.37 1.18 5.68
CA TYR A 64 -17.15 1.84 4.39
C TYR A 64 -17.01 0.87 3.20
N LYS A 65 -17.13 -0.45 3.42
CA LYS A 65 -16.91 -1.51 2.41
C LYS A 65 -15.54 -1.37 1.73
N ALA A 66 -14.50 -1.09 2.54
CA ALA A 66 -13.12 -0.92 2.10
C ALA A 66 -12.30 -2.16 2.42
N LEU A 67 -11.29 -2.45 1.60
CA LEU A 67 -10.28 -3.48 1.87
C LEU A 67 -9.44 -3.07 3.08
N PHE A 68 -9.18 -4.05 3.95
CA PHE A 68 -8.35 -3.92 5.13
C PHE A 68 -7.16 -4.86 5.07
N VAL A 69 -5.96 -4.30 4.91
CA VAL A 69 -4.69 -5.02 4.84
C VAL A 69 -3.81 -4.62 6.03
N ILE A 70 -3.10 -5.56 6.62
CA ILE A 70 -2.19 -5.31 7.74
C ILE A 70 -0.75 -5.25 7.24
N ASP A 71 0.02 -4.28 7.74
CA ASP A 71 1.46 -4.14 7.45
C ASP A 71 2.25 -5.10 8.35
N ASP A 72 3.21 -5.84 7.79
CA ASP A 72 4.23 -6.70 8.41
C ASP A 72 3.70 -7.93 9.21
N HIS A 73 2.55 -7.86 9.89
CA HIS A 73 2.11 -8.84 10.89
C HIS A 73 1.15 -9.91 10.33
N VAL A 74 1.71 -11.01 9.83
CA VAL A 74 0.97 -12.13 9.20
C VAL A 74 -0.01 -12.80 10.17
N GLU A 75 0.41 -13.09 11.39
CA GLU A 75 -0.44 -13.73 12.40
C GLU A 75 -1.62 -12.85 12.79
N LEU A 76 -1.39 -11.53 12.92
CA LEU A 76 -2.48 -10.59 13.21
C LEU A 76 -3.47 -10.52 12.06
N ALA A 77 -3.00 -10.56 10.81
CA ALA A 77 -3.86 -10.59 9.64
C ALA A 77 -4.76 -11.84 9.62
N ARG A 78 -4.19 -13.01 9.94
CA ARG A 78 -4.94 -14.27 10.07
C ARG A 78 -5.98 -14.22 11.20
N ASP A 79 -5.56 -13.79 12.40
CA ASP A 79 -6.40 -13.78 13.59
C ASP A 79 -7.60 -12.85 13.46
N LEU A 80 -7.40 -11.69 12.85
CA LEU A 80 -8.46 -10.70 12.59
C LEU A 80 -9.26 -11.00 11.32
N LYS A 81 -8.86 -12.01 10.53
CA LYS A 81 -9.43 -12.29 9.21
C LYS A 81 -9.45 -11.02 8.35
N ALA A 82 -8.29 -10.35 8.28
CA ALA A 82 -8.08 -9.22 7.39
C ALA A 82 -8.21 -9.68 5.93
N ASP A 83 -8.36 -8.75 4.98
CA ASP A 83 -8.36 -9.09 3.56
C ASP A 83 -6.96 -9.46 3.05
N GLY A 84 -5.89 -9.09 3.79
CA GLY A 84 -4.53 -9.43 3.41
C GLY A 84 -3.44 -8.84 4.29
N VAL A 85 -2.20 -8.96 3.81
CA VAL A 85 -1.00 -8.44 4.46
C VAL A 85 -0.09 -7.77 3.42
N HIS A 86 0.67 -6.75 3.83
CA HIS A 86 1.76 -6.18 3.05
C HIS A 86 3.09 -6.42 3.76
N LEU A 87 4.08 -6.93 3.03
CA LEU A 87 5.37 -7.36 3.58
C LEU A 87 6.52 -6.55 2.97
N GLY A 88 7.36 -6.03 3.83
CA GLY A 88 8.62 -5.41 3.45
C GLY A 88 9.71 -6.44 3.13
N LYS A 89 10.87 -5.97 2.68
CA LYS A 89 11.98 -6.83 2.25
C LYS A 89 12.62 -7.64 3.39
N THR A 90 12.47 -7.18 4.63
CA THR A 90 13.05 -7.79 5.84
C THR A 90 12.04 -8.54 6.69
N ASP A 91 10.78 -8.53 6.28
CA ASP A 91 9.70 -9.21 6.98
C ASP A 91 9.63 -10.68 6.57
N MET A 92 8.59 -11.38 7.03
CA MET A 92 8.36 -12.77 6.65
C MET A 92 8.34 -12.92 5.12
N PRO A 93 9.05 -13.91 4.54
CA PRO A 93 8.97 -14.18 3.10
C PRO A 93 7.53 -14.43 2.63
N ILE A 94 7.17 -13.88 1.47
CA ILE A 94 5.80 -13.99 0.91
C ILE A 94 5.37 -15.47 0.78
N ALA A 95 6.28 -16.35 0.38
CA ALA A 95 5.99 -17.79 0.25
C ALA A 95 5.64 -18.46 1.59
N GLU A 96 6.20 -17.97 2.70
CA GLU A 96 5.86 -18.45 4.05
C GLU A 96 4.52 -17.87 4.52
N ALA A 97 4.32 -16.58 4.32
CA ALA A 97 3.04 -15.93 4.62
C ALA A 97 1.89 -16.59 3.84
N ARG A 98 2.11 -16.94 2.57
CA ARG A 98 1.12 -17.67 1.75
C ARG A 98 0.76 -19.04 2.31
N LYS A 99 1.71 -19.77 2.90
CA LYS A 99 1.43 -21.06 3.56
C LYS A 99 0.57 -20.88 4.83
N ILE A 100 0.76 -19.80 5.56
CA ILE A 100 0.03 -19.49 6.80
C ILE A 100 -1.39 -18.99 6.51
N LEU A 101 -1.52 -18.11 5.52
CA LEU A 101 -2.77 -17.40 5.21
C LEU A 101 -3.66 -18.15 4.21
N GLY A 102 -3.06 -18.96 3.32
CA GLY A 102 -3.80 -19.62 2.25
C GLY A 102 -4.03 -18.72 1.03
N PRO A 103 -4.78 -19.22 0.02
CA PRO A 103 -4.92 -18.57 -1.28
C PRO A 103 -5.88 -17.38 -1.31
N ASP A 104 -6.74 -17.24 -0.31
CA ASP A 104 -7.82 -16.23 -0.31
C ASP A 104 -7.37 -14.86 0.22
N TYR A 105 -6.19 -14.79 0.85
CA TYR A 105 -5.64 -13.54 1.37
C TYR A 105 -4.83 -12.82 0.29
N LEU A 106 -4.98 -11.49 0.24
CA LEU A 106 -4.09 -10.63 -0.53
C LEU A 106 -2.72 -10.54 0.15
N ILE A 107 -1.64 -10.79 -0.57
CA ILE A 107 -0.28 -10.60 -0.08
C ILE A 107 0.45 -9.63 -0.99
N GLY A 108 0.77 -8.45 -0.49
CA GLY A 108 1.60 -7.48 -1.18
C GLY A 108 3.05 -7.55 -0.76
N GLY A 109 3.94 -7.11 -1.64
CA GLY A 109 5.36 -7.02 -1.33
C GLY A 109 5.97 -5.68 -1.71
N THR A 110 6.94 -5.22 -0.93
CA THR A 110 7.74 -4.02 -1.22
C THR A 110 8.84 -4.32 -2.22
N ALA A 111 8.91 -3.55 -3.30
CA ALA A 111 9.96 -3.59 -4.31
C ALA A 111 10.64 -2.23 -4.49
N ASN A 112 11.91 -2.28 -4.91
CA ASN A 112 12.68 -1.11 -5.37
C ASN A 112 13.45 -1.43 -6.66
N THR A 113 13.68 -2.70 -6.96
CA THR A 113 14.41 -3.17 -8.13
C THR A 113 13.55 -4.13 -8.95
N TRP A 114 14.01 -4.43 -10.16
CA TRP A 114 13.41 -5.44 -11.01
C TRP A 114 13.42 -6.84 -10.36
N GLU A 115 14.52 -7.18 -9.72
CA GLU A 115 14.72 -8.46 -9.02
C GLU A 115 13.74 -8.61 -7.87
N ASP A 116 13.46 -7.52 -7.13
CA ASP A 116 12.42 -7.53 -6.08
C ASP A 116 11.03 -7.84 -6.68
N MET A 117 10.68 -7.21 -7.80
CA MET A 117 9.39 -7.44 -8.47
C MET A 117 9.24 -8.90 -8.92
N LEU A 118 10.29 -9.48 -9.50
CA LEU A 118 10.31 -10.88 -9.90
C LEU A 118 10.20 -11.84 -8.70
N LYS A 119 10.89 -11.53 -7.60
CA LYS A 119 10.83 -12.30 -6.36
C LYS A 119 9.42 -12.34 -5.80
N ILE A 120 8.75 -11.17 -5.71
CA ILE A 120 7.36 -11.07 -5.24
C ILE A 120 6.44 -11.97 -6.09
N LYS A 121 6.57 -11.92 -7.42
CA LYS A 121 5.78 -12.77 -8.31
C LYS A 121 6.09 -14.27 -8.09
N ALA A 122 7.35 -14.63 -8.02
CA ALA A 122 7.79 -16.03 -7.84
C ALA A 122 7.33 -16.62 -6.51
N GLU A 123 7.26 -15.82 -5.45
CA GLU A 123 6.81 -16.23 -4.12
C GLU A 123 5.28 -16.22 -3.95
N GLY A 124 4.52 -15.83 -4.98
CA GLY A 124 3.04 -15.85 -4.97
C GLY A 124 2.42 -14.60 -4.35
N GLY A 125 3.06 -13.44 -4.48
CA GLY A 125 2.48 -12.15 -4.15
C GLY A 125 1.39 -11.74 -5.15
N ASP A 126 0.44 -10.93 -4.70
CA ASP A 126 -0.71 -10.49 -5.47
C ASP A 126 -0.59 -9.05 -5.97
N TYR A 127 0.23 -8.21 -5.35
CA TYR A 127 0.52 -6.86 -5.77
C TYR A 127 1.89 -6.37 -5.28
N ILE A 128 2.38 -5.31 -5.88
CA ILE A 128 3.70 -4.73 -5.62
C ILE A 128 3.56 -3.27 -5.16
N GLY A 129 4.16 -2.94 -4.00
CA GLY A 129 4.42 -1.57 -3.59
C GLY A 129 5.82 -1.15 -4.07
N LEU A 130 5.89 -0.40 -5.17
CA LEU A 130 7.15 0.00 -5.80
C LEU A 130 7.58 1.40 -5.34
N GLY A 131 8.78 1.54 -4.79
CA GLY A 131 9.27 2.85 -4.33
C GLY A 131 10.57 2.81 -3.54
N PRO A 132 11.02 3.95 -3.01
CA PRO A 132 10.30 5.23 -2.97
C PRO A 132 10.41 6.04 -4.27
N TYR A 133 9.35 6.78 -4.60
CA TYR A 133 9.36 7.73 -5.73
C TYR A 133 10.29 8.91 -5.46
N ARG A 134 10.19 9.49 -4.25
CA ARG A 134 11.11 10.53 -3.75
C ARG A 134 11.41 10.31 -2.26
N PHE A 135 12.27 11.14 -1.71
CA PHE A 135 12.61 11.10 -0.29
C PHE A 135 11.35 11.21 0.58
N THR A 136 11.31 10.43 1.65
CA THR A 136 10.24 10.45 2.66
C THR A 136 10.81 10.09 4.03
N THR A 137 10.30 10.72 5.07
CA THR A 137 10.66 10.43 6.47
C THR A 137 9.81 9.32 7.09
N THR A 138 8.80 8.83 6.35
CA THR A 138 7.84 7.84 6.87
C THR A 138 8.47 6.45 7.04
N LYS A 139 9.58 6.16 6.35
CA LYS A 139 10.33 4.90 6.43
C LYS A 139 11.81 5.19 6.80
N GLU A 140 12.33 4.49 7.82
CA GLU A 140 13.69 4.74 8.34
C GLU A 140 14.79 4.26 7.39
N ASN A 141 14.64 3.09 6.79
CA ASN A 141 15.60 2.52 5.85
C ASN A 141 15.07 2.69 4.42
N LEU A 142 15.34 3.87 3.83
CA LEU A 142 14.95 4.15 2.46
C LEU A 142 15.87 3.43 1.47
N SER A 143 15.24 2.66 0.57
CA SER A 143 15.89 2.21 -0.67
C SER A 143 16.21 3.40 -1.57
N PRO A 144 17.08 3.23 -2.59
CA PRO A 144 17.37 4.30 -3.56
C PRO A 144 16.10 4.90 -4.17
N ILE A 145 16.10 6.24 -4.31
CA ILE A 145 15.00 6.99 -4.90
C ILE A 145 14.87 6.62 -6.38
N LEU A 146 13.69 6.24 -6.82
CA LEU A 146 13.43 5.85 -8.20
C LEU A 146 13.16 7.03 -9.12
N GLY A 147 12.44 8.05 -8.67
CA GLY A 147 11.96 9.11 -9.54
C GLY A 147 11.16 8.60 -10.74
N ILE A 148 10.72 9.49 -11.61
CA ILE A 148 9.90 9.09 -12.77
C ILE A 148 10.68 8.20 -13.77
N GLU A 149 11.98 8.43 -13.94
CA GLU A 149 12.78 7.63 -14.86
C GLU A 149 13.00 6.20 -14.37
N GLY A 150 13.16 6.00 -13.06
CA GLY A 150 13.19 4.64 -12.47
C GLY A 150 11.88 3.91 -12.67
N TYR A 151 10.73 4.60 -12.51
CA TYR A 151 9.43 4.00 -12.80
C TYR A 151 9.26 3.65 -14.27
N ARG A 152 9.60 4.54 -15.20
CA ARG A 152 9.56 4.25 -16.64
C ARG A 152 10.37 2.99 -16.98
N SER A 153 11.61 2.94 -16.53
CA SER A 153 12.50 1.81 -16.78
C SER A 153 11.93 0.49 -16.23
N LEU A 154 11.45 0.48 -14.98
CA LEU A 154 10.92 -0.73 -14.34
C LEU A 154 9.58 -1.18 -14.95
N MET A 155 8.68 -0.24 -15.27
CA MET A 155 7.39 -0.56 -15.87
C MET A 155 7.53 -1.01 -17.33
N ASP A 156 8.50 -0.47 -18.08
CA ASP A 156 8.83 -0.98 -19.41
C ASP A 156 9.35 -2.42 -19.37
N LYS A 157 10.24 -2.72 -18.41
CA LYS A 157 10.69 -4.11 -18.16
C LYS A 157 9.52 -5.02 -17.78
N ALA A 158 8.63 -4.54 -16.91
CA ALA A 158 7.44 -5.28 -16.48
C ALA A 158 6.55 -5.65 -17.68
N ARG A 159 6.32 -4.69 -18.59
CA ARG A 159 5.53 -4.89 -19.81
C ARG A 159 6.20 -5.88 -20.76
N GLN A 160 7.51 -5.72 -21.02
CA GLN A 160 8.29 -6.58 -21.90
C GLN A 160 8.35 -8.04 -21.41
N ASN A 161 8.37 -8.25 -20.07
CA ASN A 161 8.45 -9.57 -19.46
C ASN A 161 7.09 -10.09 -18.97
N GLN A 162 5.98 -9.46 -19.36
CA GLN A 162 4.61 -9.88 -19.03
C GLN A 162 4.41 -10.08 -17.51
N LEU A 163 4.94 -9.13 -16.72
CA LEU A 163 4.66 -9.09 -15.28
C LEU A 163 3.23 -8.58 -15.08
N ASP A 164 2.35 -9.48 -14.66
CA ASP A 164 0.90 -9.27 -14.57
C ASP A 164 0.40 -8.83 -13.19
N LEU A 165 1.31 -8.53 -12.25
CA LEU A 165 0.95 -8.04 -10.92
C LEU A 165 0.64 -6.53 -10.95
N PRO A 166 -0.43 -6.08 -10.26
CA PRO A 166 -0.68 -4.66 -10.06
C PRO A 166 0.48 -4.00 -9.30
N VAL A 167 0.98 -2.89 -9.84
CA VAL A 167 2.06 -2.11 -9.23
C VAL A 167 1.50 -0.80 -8.69
N TYR A 168 1.76 -0.53 -7.42
CA TYR A 168 1.39 0.71 -6.73
C TYR A 168 2.63 1.55 -6.48
N ALA A 169 2.61 2.78 -6.97
CA ALA A 169 3.68 3.73 -6.69
C ALA A 169 3.57 4.25 -5.25
N ILE A 170 4.71 4.33 -4.55
CA ILE A 170 4.76 4.76 -3.16
C ILE A 170 5.98 5.63 -2.87
N GLY A 171 5.90 6.43 -1.80
CA GLY A 171 7.02 7.19 -1.22
C GLY A 171 7.09 8.63 -1.69
N GLY A 172 6.63 9.55 -0.86
CA GLY A 172 6.71 11.00 -1.07
C GLY A 172 5.89 11.53 -2.25
N LEU A 173 4.83 10.81 -2.65
CA LEU A 173 3.98 11.21 -3.77
C LEU A 173 3.22 12.50 -3.50
N GLN A 174 3.05 13.30 -4.56
CA GLN A 174 2.19 14.47 -4.60
C GLN A 174 1.16 14.32 -5.73
N PRO A 175 0.00 15.01 -5.69
CA PRO A 175 -1.04 14.87 -6.72
C PRO A 175 -0.52 15.06 -8.15
N GLN A 176 0.37 16.02 -8.38
CA GLN A 176 0.95 16.30 -9.70
C GLN A 176 1.81 15.16 -10.27
N ASP A 177 2.25 14.21 -9.43
CA ASP A 177 3.04 13.06 -9.89
C ASP A 177 2.17 11.96 -10.50
N CYS A 178 0.88 11.92 -10.10
CA CYS A 178 -0.01 10.80 -10.40
C CYS A 178 -0.18 10.57 -11.89
N LYS A 179 -0.41 11.62 -12.67
CA LYS A 179 -0.60 11.52 -14.12
C LYS A 179 0.58 10.82 -14.80
N ALA A 180 1.80 11.29 -14.56
CA ALA A 180 3.01 10.70 -15.15
C ALA A 180 3.24 9.26 -14.71
N LEU A 181 2.92 8.93 -13.45
CA LEU A 181 3.02 7.56 -12.93
C LEU A 181 1.98 6.63 -13.60
N MET A 182 0.74 7.08 -13.73
CA MET A 182 -0.29 6.29 -14.40
C MET A 182 0.06 6.07 -15.89
N GLU A 183 0.63 7.07 -16.57
CA GLU A 183 1.14 6.95 -17.94
C GLU A 183 2.31 5.96 -18.05
N CYS A 184 3.13 5.79 -17.02
CA CYS A 184 4.13 4.73 -16.96
C CYS A 184 3.52 3.32 -16.89
N GLY A 185 2.23 3.19 -16.55
CA GLY A 185 1.52 1.92 -16.48
C GLY A 185 1.44 1.33 -15.06
N VAL A 186 1.68 2.11 -13.99
CA VAL A 186 1.37 1.63 -12.64
C VAL A 186 -0.15 1.45 -12.50
N HIS A 187 -0.56 0.50 -11.68
CA HIS A 187 -1.98 0.25 -11.42
C HIS A 187 -2.63 1.35 -10.58
N GLY A 188 -1.87 1.88 -9.64
CA GLY A 188 -2.36 2.88 -8.70
C GLY A 188 -1.26 3.45 -7.81
N ILE A 189 -1.65 4.08 -6.72
CA ILE A 189 -0.75 4.72 -5.77
C ILE A 189 -1.02 4.28 -4.33
N ALA A 190 0.03 4.31 -3.49
CA ALA A 190 -0.08 4.16 -2.04
C ALA A 190 0.42 5.46 -1.37
N ILE A 191 -0.42 6.05 -0.53
CA ILE A 191 -0.21 7.37 0.08
C ILE A 191 -0.44 7.33 1.59
N SER A 192 0.23 8.22 2.32
CA SER A 192 0.16 8.35 3.77
C SER A 192 0.38 9.81 4.19
N SER A 193 1.58 10.15 4.61
CA SER A 193 1.96 11.46 5.17
C SER A 193 1.65 12.64 4.25
N SER A 194 1.70 12.49 2.93
CA SER A 194 1.35 13.55 1.98
C SER A 194 -0.09 14.05 2.10
N ILE A 195 -1.00 13.20 2.62
CA ILE A 195 -2.35 13.63 2.99
C ILE A 195 -2.34 14.22 4.41
N LEU A 196 -1.85 13.46 5.39
CA LEU A 196 -1.98 13.83 6.80
C LEU A 196 -1.23 15.12 7.16
N GLN A 197 -0.11 15.40 6.49
CA GLN A 197 0.69 16.60 6.71
C GLN A 197 0.21 17.81 5.91
N ALA A 198 -0.79 17.68 5.05
CA ALA A 198 -1.36 18.80 4.33
C ALA A 198 -2.08 19.76 5.29
N GLU A 199 -2.21 21.03 4.91
CA GLU A 199 -2.98 22.03 5.63
C GLU A 199 -4.47 21.64 5.66
N ASP A 200 -5.00 21.23 4.51
CA ASP A 200 -6.33 20.60 4.38
C ASP A 200 -6.19 19.16 3.82
N PRO A 201 -6.18 18.15 4.72
CA PRO A 201 -6.06 16.75 4.31
C PRO A 201 -7.22 16.25 3.46
N GLN A 202 -8.44 16.79 3.65
CA GLN A 202 -9.59 16.38 2.84
C GLN A 202 -9.48 16.91 1.40
N ALA A 203 -9.11 18.18 1.23
CA ALA A 203 -8.84 18.75 -0.08
C ALA A 203 -7.71 18.01 -0.78
N LYS A 204 -6.61 17.72 -0.06
CA LYS A 204 -5.47 16.97 -0.59
C LYS A 204 -5.86 15.56 -1.04
N THR A 205 -6.72 14.87 -0.29
CA THR A 205 -7.24 13.55 -0.70
C THR A 205 -8.07 13.64 -1.98
N LYS A 206 -8.90 14.66 -2.12
CA LYS A 206 -9.69 14.90 -3.34
C LYS A 206 -8.80 15.18 -4.55
N GLU A 207 -7.71 15.97 -4.38
CA GLU A 207 -6.73 16.20 -5.44
C GLU A 207 -6.15 14.87 -5.95
N PHE A 208 -5.68 13.99 -5.05
CA PHE A 208 -5.19 12.66 -5.43
C PHE A 208 -6.25 11.84 -6.17
N THR A 209 -7.47 11.82 -5.64
CA THR A 209 -8.57 11.04 -6.24
C THR A 209 -8.88 11.52 -7.66
N GLN A 210 -8.91 12.83 -7.90
CA GLN A 210 -9.12 13.40 -9.23
C GLN A 210 -8.01 13.03 -10.21
N GLN A 211 -6.74 13.06 -9.77
CA GLN A 211 -5.60 12.76 -10.64
C GLN A 211 -5.46 11.27 -10.99
N VAL A 212 -6.01 10.38 -10.18
CA VAL A 212 -5.83 8.91 -10.35
C VAL A 212 -7.05 8.27 -11.02
N LEU A 213 -8.26 8.82 -10.83
CA LEU A 213 -9.50 8.22 -11.32
C LEU A 213 -10.07 8.91 -12.58
N CYS A 214 -9.51 10.05 -13.00
CA CYS A 214 -9.82 10.73 -14.26
C CYS A 214 -8.79 10.38 -15.32
#